data_3511caff2de6f6df254a56cdd98b2ca1
#
_entry.id   3511caff2de6f6df254a56cdd98b2ca1
#
_cell.length_a   1.000
_cell.length_b   1.000
_cell.length_c   1.000
_cell.angle_alpha   90.00
_cell.angle_beta   90.00
_cell.angle_gamma   90.00
#
_symmetry.space_group_name_H-M   'P 1'
#
loop_
_entity.id
_entity.type
_entity.pdbx_description
1 polymer ?
#
loop_
_entity_poly.entity_id
_entity_poly.type
_entity_poly.pdbx_seq_one_letter_code
_entity_poly.pdbx_strand_id
1 'polypeptide(L)'
;MSYSKAFCNVYNQFGWNYFPEAFGEQLLTWMEQNQIHIEKSLDLACGTGVLCEILHAHGINASGMDFSEGMITIARERNPKIHYDVADMITYQPDQKFDLVTCTGDALNHIMELSDIDRIFANVYNDLEDGGYFIFDILNETEVPMEEPIDLDFSDTVKAQFMVTHDPDGRINLKTTVFENGIRQFEENIKEIVHDEKAVCGLLCKNGFRVEKCSNHFLENEGNYSKTWYV
;
A
#
# COMPACT_ATOMS: atom_id res chain seq x y z
N MET A 1 -6.34 9.86 1.72
CA MET A 1 -5.55 10.97 2.33
C MET A 1 -4.42 11.32 1.37
N SER A 2 -4.09 12.59 1.15
CA SER A 2 -2.97 12.95 0.27
C SER A 2 -1.79 13.36 1.15
N TYR A 3 -0.62 12.76 0.90
CA TYR A 3 0.62 13.14 1.58
C TYR A 3 1.07 14.54 1.14
N SER A 4 1.70 15.28 2.05
CA SER A 4 2.31 16.57 1.70
C SER A 4 3.47 16.35 0.71
N LYS A 5 3.73 17.35 -0.15
CA LYS A 5 4.87 17.29 -1.08
C LYS A 5 6.21 17.10 -0.35
N ALA A 6 6.35 17.68 0.84
CA ALA A 6 7.55 17.54 1.65
C ALA A 6 7.75 16.08 2.10
N PHE A 7 6.67 15.42 2.54
CA PHE A 7 6.69 14.02 2.91
C PHE A 7 7.02 13.11 1.71
N CYS A 8 6.39 13.32 0.56
CA CYS A 8 6.68 12.56 -0.65
C CYS A 8 8.18 12.60 -1.02
N ASN A 9 8.81 13.77 -0.90
CA ASN A 9 10.23 13.96 -1.26
C ASN A 9 11.20 13.15 -0.38
N VAL A 10 10.82 12.82 0.84
CA VAL A 10 11.66 12.08 1.79
C VAL A 10 11.22 10.62 1.97
N TYR A 11 10.08 10.24 1.40
CA TYR A 11 9.46 8.93 1.56
C TYR A 11 10.44 7.78 1.34
N ASN A 12 11.13 7.77 0.20
CA ASN A 12 12.11 6.74 -0.12
C ASN A 12 13.36 6.84 0.77
N GLN A 13 13.75 8.03 1.23
CA GLN A 13 14.90 8.20 2.12
C GLN A 13 14.64 7.61 3.51
N PHE A 14 13.38 7.55 3.94
CA PHE A 14 12.96 6.94 5.20
C PHE A 14 12.79 5.43 5.12
N GLY A 15 13.07 4.83 3.95
CA GLY A 15 13.06 3.39 3.77
C GLY A 15 11.67 2.80 3.56
N TRP A 16 10.62 3.59 3.38
CA TRP A 16 9.28 3.06 3.10
C TRP A 16 9.18 2.35 1.74
N ASN A 17 10.15 2.57 0.86
CA ASN A 17 10.30 1.79 -0.37
C ASN A 17 10.79 0.35 -0.15
N TYR A 18 11.35 0.00 1.02
CA TYR A 18 11.81 -1.37 1.29
C TYR A 18 10.67 -2.37 1.32
N PHE A 19 9.49 -1.96 1.79
CA PHE A 19 8.34 -2.83 1.81
C PHE A 19 7.89 -3.27 0.40
N PRO A 20 7.58 -2.35 -0.55
CA PRO A 20 7.23 -2.75 -1.92
C PRO A 20 8.38 -3.43 -2.67
N GLU A 21 9.65 -3.17 -2.34
CA GLU A 21 10.81 -3.90 -2.88
C GLU A 21 10.77 -5.36 -2.44
N ALA A 22 10.69 -5.63 -1.13
CA ALA A 22 10.64 -6.99 -0.59
C ALA A 22 9.40 -7.74 -1.06
N PHE A 23 8.23 -7.08 -1.08
CA PHE A 23 6.99 -7.69 -1.57
C PHE A 23 7.09 -8.03 -3.06
N GLY A 24 7.66 -7.16 -3.88
CA GLY A 24 7.82 -7.41 -5.32
C GLY A 24 8.61 -8.69 -5.61
N GLU A 25 9.72 -8.93 -4.89
CA GLU A 25 10.50 -10.16 -5.00
C GLU A 25 9.70 -11.39 -4.55
N GLN A 26 8.94 -11.28 -3.46
CA GLN A 26 8.08 -12.36 -2.99
C GLN A 26 6.94 -12.65 -3.98
N LEU A 27 6.34 -11.62 -4.57
CA LEU A 27 5.27 -11.75 -5.55
C LEU A 27 5.76 -12.48 -6.80
N LEU A 28 6.94 -12.14 -7.33
CA LEU A 28 7.54 -12.83 -8.46
C LEU A 28 7.84 -14.28 -8.14
N THR A 29 8.37 -14.56 -6.94
CA THR A 29 8.61 -15.92 -6.45
C THR A 29 7.31 -16.72 -6.34
N TRP A 30 6.24 -16.11 -5.82
CA TRP A 30 4.93 -16.74 -5.71
C TRP A 30 4.35 -17.06 -7.09
N MET A 31 4.47 -16.14 -8.05
CA MET A 31 4.02 -16.36 -9.44
C MET A 31 4.76 -17.55 -10.06
N GLU A 32 6.07 -17.63 -9.89
CA GLU A 32 6.89 -18.74 -10.42
C GLU A 32 6.48 -20.09 -9.79
N GLN A 33 6.38 -20.13 -8.45
CA GLN A 33 6.03 -21.36 -7.72
C GLN A 33 4.65 -21.90 -8.08
N ASN A 34 3.70 -21.01 -8.37
CA ASN A 34 2.32 -21.37 -8.71
C ASN A 34 2.06 -21.43 -10.23
N GLN A 35 3.09 -21.20 -11.07
CA GLN A 35 3.01 -21.17 -12.53
C GLN A 35 1.95 -20.17 -13.04
N ILE A 36 1.84 -19.03 -12.36
CA ILE A 36 0.92 -17.94 -12.69
C ILE A 36 1.58 -17.03 -13.71
N HIS A 37 0.87 -16.76 -14.79
CA HIS A 37 1.29 -15.83 -15.83
C HIS A 37 0.46 -14.56 -15.77
N ILE A 38 1.11 -13.42 -15.62
CA ILE A 38 0.53 -12.09 -15.57
C ILE A 38 1.06 -11.28 -16.74
N GLU A 39 0.18 -10.78 -17.60
CA GLU A 39 0.54 -9.87 -18.69
C GLU A 39 0.37 -8.41 -18.27
N LYS A 40 -0.71 -8.11 -17.53
CA LYS A 40 -1.07 -6.75 -17.10
C LYS A 40 -1.31 -6.70 -15.62
N SER A 41 -0.76 -5.67 -14.96
CA SER A 41 -1.00 -5.42 -13.54
C SER A 41 -1.38 -3.97 -13.27
N LEU A 42 -2.19 -3.78 -12.23
CA LEU A 42 -2.52 -2.48 -11.64
C LEU A 42 -2.16 -2.47 -10.17
N ASP A 43 -1.40 -1.45 -9.74
CA ASP A 43 -1.08 -1.23 -8.34
C ASP A 43 -1.90 -0.04 -7.81
N LEU A 44 -2.86 -0.32 -6.91
CA LEU A 44 -3.68 0.68 -6.23
C LEU A 44 -2.90 1.24 -5.05
N ALA A 45 -2.87 2.56 -4.91
CA ALA A 45 -2.03 3.29 -3.97
C ALA A 45 -0.53 2.97 -4.17
N CYS A 46 -0.07 3.03 -5.41
CA CYS A 46 1.27 2.61 -5.83
C CYS A 46 2.42 3.46 -5.24
N GLY A 47 2.12 4.54 -4.53
CA GLY A 47 3.11 5.44 -3.96
C GLY A 47 4.10 5.96 -5.00
N THR A 48 5.39 5.77 -4.74
CA THR A 48 6.48 6.18 -5.65
C THR A 48 6.76 5.19 -6.80
N GLY A 49 5.86 4.21 -7.04
CA GLY A 49 5.89 3.30 -8.19
C GLY A 49 6.92 2.19 -8.13
N VAL A 50 7.42 1.83 -6.95
CA VAL A 50 8.47 0.82 -6.77
C VAL A 50 8.01 -0.55 -7.24
N LEU A 51 6.84 -1.01 -6.80
CA LEU A 51 6.29 -2.31 -7.21
C LEU A 51 6.02 -2.34 -8.73
N CYS A 52 5.44 -1.28 -9.27
CA CYS A 52 5.22 -1.16 -10.73
C CYS A 52 6.53 -1.28 -11.51
N GLU A 53 7.62 -0.66 -11.04
CA GLU A 53 8.92 -0.75 -11.69
C GLU A 53 9.48 -2.18 -11.67
N ILE A 54 9.38 -2.88 -10.53
CA ILE A 54 9.80 -4.28 -10.41
C ILE A 54 9.04 -5.17 -11.39
N LEU A 55 7.72 -5.07 -11.43
CA LEU A 55 6.88 -5.85 -12.33
C LEU A 55 7.18 -5.54 -13.81
N HIS A 56 7.36 -4.25 -14.13
CA HIS A 56 7.73 -3.84 -15.49
C HIS A 56 9.09 -4.37 -15.92
N ALA A 57 10.09 -4.41 -15.03
CA ALA A 57 11.40 -4.97 -15.31
C ALA A 57 11.35 -6.48 -15.61
N HIS A 58 10.32 -7.17 -15.13
CA HIS A 58 10.05 -8.60 -15.40
C HIS A 58 9.13 -8.84 -16.60
N GLY A 59 8.84 -7.79 -17.39
CA GLY A 59 8.09 -7.91 -18.64
C GLY A 59 6.58 -7.79 -18.49
N ILE A 60 6.08 -7.45 -17.30
CA ILE A 60 4.66 -7.22 -17.05
C ILE A 60 4.31 -5.79 -17.47
N ASN A 61 3.19 -5.61 -18.17
CA ASN A 61 2.65 -4.28 -18.48
C ASN A 61 2.00 -3.70 -17.21
N ALA A 62 2.83 -3.12 -16.35
CA ALA A 62 2.42 -2.57 -15.08
C ALA A 62 1.85 -1.16 -15.24
N SER A 63 0.82 -0.85 -14.45
CA SER A 63 0.25 0.49 -14.25
C SER A 63 0.10 0.76 -12.76
N GLY A 64 0.01 2.00 -12.37
CA GLY A 64 -0.22 2.38 -10.98
C GLY A 64 -1.15 3.58 -10.84
N MET A 65 -1.82 3.67 -9.71
CA MET A 65 -2.55 4.87 -9.33
C MET A 65 -2.32 5.20 -7.87
N ASP A 66 -2.32 6.48 -7.55
CA ASP A 66 -2.25 6.97 -6.18
C ASP A 66 -3.06 8.26 -6.03
N PHE A 67 -3.59 8.48 -4.83
CA PHE A 67 -4.32 9.72 -4.53
C PHE A 67 -3.40 10.95 -4.45
N SER A 68 -2.12 10.74 -4.16
CA SER A 68 -1.12 11.79 -4.00
C SER A 68 -0.45 12.13 -5.34
N GLU A 69 -0.70 13.35 -5.83
CA GLU A 69 0.01 13.89 -7.00
C GLU A 69 1.54 13.93 -6.79
N GLY A 70 2.00 14.15 -5.54
CA GLY A 70 3.42 14.15 -5.19
C GLY A 70 4.04 12.76 -5.38
N MET A 71 3.36 11.69 -4.97
CA MET A 71 3.81 10.32 -5.18
C MET A 71 3.86 9.97 -6.67
N ILE A 72 2.81 10.27 -7.41
CA ILE A 72 2.75 10.01 -8.86
C ILE A 72 3.80 10.81 -9.64
N THR A 73 4.14 12.01 -9.20
CA THR A 73 5.24 12.77 -9.81
C THR A 73 6.55 12.01 -9.70
N ILE A 74 6.87 11.49 -8.52
CA ILE A 74 8.09 10.70 -8.27
C ILE A 74 8.04 9.38 -9.05
N ALA A 75 6.88 8.71 -9.10
CA ALA A 75 6.71 7.46 -9.86
C ALA A 75 6.97 7.67 -11.36
N ARG A 76 6.44 8.74 -11.94
CA ARG A 76 6.67 9.10 -13.36
C ARG A 76 8.13 9.47 -13.65
N GLU A 77 8.81 10.14 -12.72
CA GLU A 77 10.25 10.45 -12.84
C GLU A 77 11.10 9.18 -12.74
N ARG A 78 10.71 8.22 -11.88
CA ARG A 78 11.38 6.93 -11.71
C ARG A 78 11.32 6.09 -12.99
N ASN A 79 10.14 5.93 -13.57
CA ASN A 79 9.97 5.20 -14.82
C ASN A 79 8.87 5.81 -15.70
N PRO A 80 9.24 6.68 -16.67
CA PRO A 80 8.27 7.35 -17.54
C PRO A 80 7.60 6.42 -18.57
N LYS A 81 7.97 5.15 -18.64
CA LYS A 81 7.35 4.17 -19.55
C LYS A 81 6.11 3.51 -18.94
N ILE A 82 5.96 3.61 -17.62
CA ILE A 82 4.82 3.06 -16.89
C ILE A 82 3.71 4.10 -16.85
N HIS A 83 2.48 3.66 -17.05
CA HIS A 83 1.31 4.52 -16.92
C HIS A 83 0.96 4.71 -15.44
N TYR A 84 0.79 5.97 -15.03
CA TYR A 84 0.41 6.33 -13.66
C TYR A 84 -0.70 7.37 -13.66
N ASP A 85 -1.74 7.14 -12.85
CA ASP A 85 -2.87 8.04 -12.66
C ASP A 85 -2.89 8.66 -11.26
N VAL A 86 -3.26 9.94 -11.17
CA VAL A 86 -3.65 10.57 -9.90
C VAL A 86 -5.14 10.36 -9.74
N ALA A 87 -5.56 9.48 -8.84
CA ALA A 87 -6.96 9.11 -8.68
C ALA A 87 -7.28 8.66 -7.25
N ASP A 88 -8.58 8.58 -6.95
CA ASP A 88 -9.11 7.99 -5.71
C ASP A 88 -9.54 6.55 -5.98
N MET A 89 -8.94 5.57 -5.29
CA MET A 89 -9.23 4.15 -5.48
C MET A 89 -10.70 3.78 -5.23
N ILE A 90 -11.44 4.60 -4.45
CA ILE A 90 -12.87 4.39 -4.20
C ILE A 90 -13.70 4.56 -5.48
N THR A 91 -13.23 5.42 -6.39
CA THR A 91 -13.97 5.80 -7.62
C THR A 91 -13.20 5.53 -8.90
N TYR A 92 -11.98 5.04 -8.81
CA TYR A 92 -11.15 4.78 -9.97
C TYR A 92 -11.76 3.71 -10.87
N GLN A 93 -11.74 3.95 -12.17
CA GLN A 93 -12.24 3.06 -13.21
C GLN A 93 -11.26 3.12 -14.40
N PRO A 94 -10.36 2.14 -14.52
CA PRO A 94 -9.42 2.06 -15.63
C PRO A 94 -10.12 1.68 -16.94
N ASP A 95 -9.50 2.02 -18.08
CA ASP A 95 -10.04 1.71 -19.41
C ASP A 95 -9.86 0.26 -19.85
N GLN A 96 -9.13 -0.55 -19.07
CA GLN A 96 -8.77 -1.93 -19.39
C GLN A 96 -8.88 -2.83 -18.18
N LYS A 97 -8.86 -4.14 -18.43
CA LYS A 97 -8.80 -5.17 -17.38
C LYS A 97 -7.38 -5.66 -17.15
N PHE A 98 -7.16 -6.27 -15.98
CA PHE A 98 -5.86 -6.72 -15.48
C PHE A 98 -5.90 -8.18 -15.05
N ASP A 99 -4.76 -8.87 -15.17
CA ASP A 99 -4.57 -10.21 -14.63
C ASP A 99 -4.25 -10.16 -13.13
N LEU A 100 -3.70 -9.03 -12.67
CA LEU A 100 -3.31 -8.81 -11.29
C LEU A 100 -3.65 -7.37 -10.87
N VAL A 101 -4.33 -7.23 -9.74
CA VAL A 101 -4.46 -5.97 -9.01
C VAL A 101 -3.79 -6.14 -7.66
N THR A 102 -2.95 -5.18 -7.28
CA THR A 102 -2.32 -5.11 -5.95
C THR A 102 -2.79 -3.88 -5.19
N CYS A 103 -2.85 -3.97 -3.87
CA CYS A 103 -3.11 -2.83 -2.98
C CYS A 103 -2.40 -3.09 -1.65
N THR A 104 -1.15 -2.65 -1.53
CA THR A 104 -0.26 -3.09 -0.46
C THR A 104 0.29 -1.92 0.36
N GLY A 105 0.93 -2.23 1.49
CA GLY A 105 1.49 -1.22 2.37
C GLY A 105 0.43 -0.51 3.22
N ASP A 106 -0.51 -1.26 3.80
CA ASP A 106 -1.58 -0.74 4.64
C ASP A 106 -2.53 0.25 3.94
N ALA A 107 -2.53 0.28 2.61
CA ALA A 107 -3.26 1.27 1.84
C ALA A 107 -4.78 1.24 2.14
N LEU A 108 -5.36 0.04 2.34
CA LEU A 108 -6.77 -0.10 2.71
C LEU A 108 -7.06 0.37 4.14
N ASN A 109 -6.07 0.42 5.03
CA ASN A 109 -6.25 0.93 6.39
C ASN A 109 -6.43 2.44 6.45
N HIS A 110 -6.10 3.17 5.37
CA HIS A 110 -6.43 4.59 5.22
C HIS A 110 -7.91 4.84 4.87
N ILE A 111 -8.66 3.80 4.50
CA ILE A 111 -10.10 3.88 4.18
C ILE A 111 -10.90 3.65 5.45
N MET A 112 -11.53 4.69 5.96
CA MET A 112 -12.17 4.67 7.28
C MET A 112 -13.47 3.87 7.33
N GLU A 113 -14.18 3.75 6.20
CA GLU A 113 -15.52 3.18 6.16
C GLU A 113 -15.55 1.86 5.37
N LEU A 114 -16.10 0.81 5.96
CA LEU A 114 -16.28 -0.48 5.29
C LEU A 114 -17.12 -0.39 4.00
N SER A 115 -18.02 0.59 3.91
CA SER A 115 -18.80 0.86 2.69
C SER A 115 -17.93 1.33 1.53
N ASP A 116 -16.80 1.99 1.80
CA ASP A 116 -15.86 2.41 0.78
C ASP A 116 -14.92 1.26 0.39
N ILE A 117 -14.54 0.41 1.35
CA ILE A 117 -13.86 -0.88 1.07
C ILE A 117 -14.73 -1.75 0.15
N ASP A 118 -16.04 -1.84 0.42
CA ASP A 118 -16.99 -2.58 -0.43
C ASP A 118 -17.01 -2.05 -1.89
N ARG A 119 -16.97 -0.73 -2.06
CA ARG A 119 -16.89 -0.11 -3.40
C ARG A 119 -15.57 -0.42 -4.10
N ILE A 120 -14.44 -0.33 -3.37
CA ILE A 120 -13.12 -0.67 -3.91
C ILE A 120 -13.13 -2.12 -4.39
N PHE A 121 -13.62 -3.06 -3.57
CA PHE A 121 -13.69 -4.48 -3.97
C PHE A 121 -14.59 -4.71 -5.18
N ALA A 122 -15.75 -4.03 -5.24
CA ALA A 122 -16.63 -4.09 -6.42
C ALA A 122 -15.93 -3.58 -7.68
N ASN A 123 -15.19 -2.47 -7.60
CA ASN A 123 -14.43 -1.94 -8.73
C ASN A 123 -13.33 -2.90 -9.15
N VAL A 124 -12.50 -3.37 -8.21
CA VAL A 124 -11.42 -4.33 -8.50
C VAL A 124 -11.94 -5.60 -9.15
N TYR A 125 -13.08 -6.13 -8.67
CA TYR A 125 -13.70 -7.31 -9.29
C TYR A 125 -14.08 -7.08 -10.76
N ASN A 126 -14.58 -5.89 -11.09
CA ASN A 126 -14.91 -5.52 -12.47
C ASN A 126 -13.67 -5.24 -13.33
N ASP A 127 -12.58 -4.80 -12.73
CA ASP A 127 -11.33 -4.44 -13.40
C ASP A 127 -10.42 -5.65 -13.64
N LEU A 128 -10.72 -6.80 -13.01
CA LEU A 128 -9.98 -8.05 -13.23
C LEU A 128 -10.51 -8.83 -14.44
N GLU A 129 -9.58 -9.49 -15.14
CA GLU A 129 -9.92 -10.55 -16.10
C GLU A 129 -10.46 -11.78 -15.35
N ASP A 130 -11.17 -12.66 -16.07
CA ASP A 130 -11.65 -13.92 -15.49
C ASP A 130 -10.47 -14.79 -15.02
N GLY A 131 -10.44 -15.09 -13.73
CA GLY A 131 -9.33 -15.83 -13.10
C GLY A 131 -8.14 -14.96 -12.70
N GLY A 132 -8.27 -13.65 -12.79
CA GLY A 132 -7.28 -12.71 -12.29
C GLY A 132 -7.19 -12.67 -10.76
N TYR A 133 -6.11 -12.10 -10.25
CA TYR A 133 -5.79 -12.07 -8.81
C TYR A 133 -5.91 -10.67 -8.25
N PHE A 134 -6.47 -10.59 -7.04
CA PHE A 134 -6.38 -9.41 -6.18
C PHE A 134 -5.53 -9.73 -4.96
N ILE A 135 -4.41 -9.05 -4.78
CA ILE A 135 -3.48 -9.26 -3.67
C ILE A 135 -3.36 -7.98 -2.87
N PHE A 136 -3.65 -8.06 -1.58
CA PHE A 136 -3.54 -6.92 -0.69
C PHE A 136 -3.18 -7.33 0.74
N ASP A 137 -2.76 -6.37 1.54
CA ASP A 137 -2.53 -6.51 2.96
C ASP A 137 -3.35 -5.50 3.76
N ILE A 138 -3.67 -5.85 4.99
CA ILE A 138 -4.24 -4.95 6.00
C ILE A 138 -3.54 -5.16 7.34
N LEU A 139 -3.50 -4.12 8.15
CA LEU A 139 -3.14 -4.24 9.56
C LEU A 139 -4.14 -5.13 10.28
N ASN A 140 -3.67 -6.11 11.04
CA ASN A 140 -4.50 -7.04 11.81
C ASN A 140 -4.46 -6.75 13.31
N GLU A 141 -3.53 -5.92 13.75
CA GLU A 141 -3.40 -5.49 15.14
C GLU A 141 -3.22 -3.97 15.21
N THR A 142 -3.78 -3.36 16.24
CA THR A 142 -3.49 -1.98 16.55
C THR A 142 -2.08 -1.87 17.10
N GLU A 143 -1.27 -0.99 16.54
CA GLU A 143 0.00 -0.63 17.14
C GLU A 143 -0.23 -0.11 18.56
N VAL A 144 0.67 -0.47 19.48
CA VAL A 144 0.59 0.01 20.86
C VAL A 144 0.84 1.52 20.87
N PRO A 145 -0.05 2.34 21.49
CA PRO A 145 0.21 3.76 21.63
C PRO A 145 1.54 4.03 22.31
N MET A 146 2.29 4.98 21.80
CA MET A 146 3.57 5.37 22.35
C MET A 146 3.37 6.43 23.44
N GLU A 147 4.07 6.32 24.55
CA GLU A 147 4.10 7.35 25.59
C GLU A 147 4.99 8.53 25.18
N GLU A 148 6.08 8.23 24.45
CA GLU A 148 7.03 9.21 23.92
C GLU A 148 7.34 8.91 22.45
N PRO A 149 7.69 9.92 21.64
CA PRO A 149 8.07 9.70 20.24
C PRO A 149 9.40 8.93 20.16
N ILE A 150 9.52 8.11 19.10
CA ILE A 150 10.75 7.43 18.73
C ILE A 150 11.55 8.35 17.82
N ASP A 151 12.81 8.59 18.15
CA ASP A 151 13.75 9.33 17.32
C ASP A 151 14.46 8.37 16.35
N LEU A 152 14.46 8.72 15.07
CA LEU A 152 15.20 8.03 14.01
C LEU A 152 16.17 9.00 13.34
N ASP A 153 17.44 8.58 13.27
CA ASP A 153 18.50 9.32 12.59
C ASP A 153 18.68 8.75 11.17
N PHE A 154 18.36 9.54 10.14
CA PHE A 154 18.52 9.14 8.74
C PHE A 154 19.86 9.61 8.15
N SER A 155 20.42 10.70 8.71
CA SER A 155 21.75 11.18 8.41
C SER A 155 22.24 12.08 9.56
N ASP A 156 23.48 12.60 9.45
CA ASP A 156 24.02 13.55 10.42
C ASP A 156 23.16 14.81 10.56
N THR A 157 22.39 15.15 9.52
CA THR A 157 21.61 16.38 9.48
C THR A 157 20.09 16.15 9.48
N VAL A 158 19.61 14.96 9.07
CA VAL A 158 18.17 14.65 8.95
C VAL A 158 17.75 13.65 10.01
N LYS A 159 16.78 14.04 10.82
CA LYS A 159 16.16 13.23 11.86
C LYS A 159 14.65 13.25 11.71
N ALA A 160 13.99 12.18 12.13
CA ALA A 160 12.54 12.18 12.26
C ALA A 160 12.11 11.66 13.64
N GLN A 161 10.97 12.15 14.08
CA GLN A 161 10.27 11.67 15.27
C GLN A 161 8.99 11.00 14.83
N PHE A 162 8.75 9.78 15.31
CA PHE A 162 7.52 9.04 15.09
C PHE A 162 6.75 8.92 16.41
N MET A 163 5.45 9.16 16.34
CA MET A 163 4.53 9.03 17.46
C MET A 163 3.26 8.33 17.01
N VAL A 164 2.91 7.23 17.64
CA VAL A 164 1.63 6.53 17.45
C VAL A 164 0.69 6.88 18.59
N THR A 165 -0.49 7.35 18.25
CA THR A 165 -1.58 7.59 19.21
C THR A 165 -2.88 7.00 18.68
N HIS A 166 -3.84 6.79 19.58
CA HIS A 166 -5.18 6.34 19.20
C HIS A 166 -6.23 7.38 19.55
N ASP A 167 -7.17 7.57 18.65
CA ASP A 167 -8.40 8.29 18.94
C ASP A 167 -9.32 7.43 19.84
N PRO A 168 -10.29 8.03 20.55
CA PRO A 168 -11.23 7.30 21.41
C PRO A 168 -12.07 6.24 20.67
N ASP A 169 -12.20 6.35 19.36
CA ASP A 169 -12.91 5.40 18.48
C ASP A 169 -11.99 4.31 17.89
N GLY A 170 -10.71 4.23 18.35
CA GLY A 170 -9.75 3.20 17.98
C GLY A 170 -8.98 3.47 16.67
N ARG A 171 -9.14 4.66 16.06
CA ARG A 171 -8.32 5.04 14.91
C ARG A 171 -6.89 5.30 15.33
N ILE A 172 -5.96 4.82 14.51
CA ILE A 172 -4.52 5.01 14.69
C ILE A 172 -4.14 6.37 14.06
N ASN A 173 -3.35 7.15 14.80
CA ASN A 173 -2.74 8.37 14.29
C ASN A 173 -1.22 8.20 14.36
N LEU A 174 -0.60 8.06 13.19
CA LEU A 174 0.85 8.07 13.06
C LEU A 174 1.30 9.49 12.71
N LYS A 175 2.00 10.11 13.65
CA LYS A 175 2.57 11.44 13.48
C LYS A 175 4.06 11.33 13.19
N THR A 176 4.48 11.87 12.05
CA THR A 176 5.89 11.97 11.66
C THR A 176 6.31 13.43 11.66
N THR A 177 7.33 13.79 12.43
CA THR A 177 7.93 15.14 12.43
C THR A 177 9.36 15.06 11.93
N VAL A 178 9.70 15.80 10.91
CA VAL A 178 11.03 15.80 10.29
C VAL A 178 11.80 17.06 10.64
N PHE A 179 13.07 16.88 11.00
CA PHE A 179 14.02 17.94 11.33
C PHE A 179 15.23 17.84 10.40
N GLU A 180 15.73 18.99 9.97
CA GLU A 180 17.01 19.12 9.28
C GLU A 180 17.88 20.16 9.99
N ASN A 181 19.11 19.80 10.37
CA ASN A 181 20.01 20.61 11.19
C ASN A 181 19.35 21.12 12.50
N GLY A 182 18.49 20.29 13.11
CA GLY A 182 17.75 20.64 14.33
C GLY A 182 16.55 21.58 14.11
N ILE A 183 16.25 21.98 12.88
CA ILE A 183 15.11 22.83 12.54
C ILE A 183 13.99 21.97 11.99
N ARG A 184 12.79 22.08 12.58
CA ARG A 184 11.60 21.39 12.08
C ARG A 184 11.28 21.84 10.67
N GLN A 185 11.20 20.87 9.74
CA GLN A 185 10.88 21.10 8.34
C GLN A 185 9.39 20.96 8.08
N PHE A 186 8.81 19.82 8.51
CA PHE A 186 7.38 19.57 8.37
C PHE A 186 6.88 18.55 9.39
N GLU A 187 5.59 18.38 9.44
CA GLU A 187 4.88 17.34 10.18
C GLU A 187 3.82 16.72 9.29
N GLU A 188 3.77 15.40 9.28
CA GLU A 188 2.75 14.61 8.60
C GLU A 188 1.95 13.83 9.62
N ASN A 189 0.63 13.78 9.44
CA ASN A 189 -0.27 12.98 10.28
C ASN A 189 -1.02 12.01 9.38
N ILE A 190 -0.76 10.73 9.58
CA ILE A 190 -1.38 9.63 8.86
C ILE A 190 -2.44 9.02 9.77
N LYS A 191 -3.64 8.78 9.22
CA LYS A 191 -4.72 8.12 9.94
C LYS A 191 -5.00 6.76 9.33
N GLU A 192 -5.15 5.78 10.20
CA GLU A 192 -5.43 4.39 9.83
C GLU A 192 -6.48 3.80 10.77
N ILE A 193 -7.12 2.73 10.31
CA ILE A 193 -8.05 1.94 11.10
C ILE A 193 -7.78 0.46 10.86
N VAL A 194 -7.83 -0.34 11.92
CA VAL A 194 -7.81 -1.79 11.80
C VAL A 194 -9.20 -2.28 11.47
N HIS A 195 -9.35 -2.90 10.31
CA HIS A 195 -10.61 -3.50 9.89
C HIS A 195 -10.77 -4.91 10.46
N ASP A 196 -11.99 -5.25 10.85
CA ASP A 196 -12.31 -6.63 11.26
C ASP A 196 -12.13 -7.60 10.10
N GLU A 197 -11.29 -8.62 10.28
CA GLU A 197 -10.96 -9.60 9.24
C GLU A 197 -12.19 -10.31 8.68
N LYS A 198 -13.18 -10.63 9.56
CA LYS A 198 -14.42 -11.30 9.12
C LYS A 198 -15.27 -10.38 8.25
N ALA A 199 -15.28 -9.07 8.58
CA ALA A 199 -15.96 -8.09 7.77
C ALA A 199 -15.31 -7.98 6.38
N VAL A 200 -13.96 -7.92 6.31
CA VAL A 200 -13.21 -7.88 5.05
C VAL A 200 -13.47 -9.14 4.21
N CYS A 201 -13.35 -10.34 4.79
CA CYS A 201 -13.69 -11.58 4.10
C CYS A 201 -15.14 -11.62 3.62
N GLY A 202 -16.08 -11.11 4.44
CA GLY A 202 -17.49 -11.01 4.06
C GLY A 202 -17.70 -10.11 2.83
N LEU A 203 -17.01 -9.00 2.75
CA LEU A 203 -17.05 -8.07 1.61
C LEU A 203 -16.43 -8.68 0.34
N LEU A 204 -15.30 -9.40 0.46
CA LEU A 204 -14.71 -10.14 -0.67
C LEU A 204 -15.69 -11.15 -1.25
N CYS A 205 -16.24 -12.01 -0.39
CA CYS A 205 -17.24 -13.03 -0.83
C CYS A 205 -18.50 -12.38 -1.44
N LYS A 206 -19.00 -11.27 -0.86
CA LYS A 206 -20.15 -10.52 -1.37
C LYS A 206 -19.90 -10.01 -2.79
N ASN A 207 -18.70 -9.57 -3.08
CA ASN A 207 -18.29 -9.04 -4.40
C ASN A 207 -17.86 -10.12 -5.39
N GLY A 208 -17.93 -11.41 -5.04
CA GLY A 208 -17.66 -12.53 -5.94
C GLY A 208 -16.24 -13.10 -5.89
N PHE A 209 -15.38 -12.57 -5.03
CA PHE A 209 -14.03 -13.12 -4.84
C PHE A 209 -14.06 -14.46 -4.13
N ARG A 210 -13.11 -15.31 -4.49
CA ARG A 210 -12.75 -16.51 -3.76
C ARG A 210 -11.42 -16.27 -3.06
N VAL A 211 -11.41 -16.23 -1.74
CA VAL A 211 -10.18 -16.06 -0.97
C VAL A 211 -9.39 -17.36 -1.01
N GLU A 212 -8.24 -17.36 -1.67
CA GLU A 212 -7.34 -18.51 -1.76
C GLU A 212 -6.35 -18.54 -0.59
N LYS A 213 -5.97 -17.37 -0.11
CA LYS A 213 -5.08 -17.21 1.04
C LYS A 213 -5.55 -16.07 1.93
N CYS A 214 -5.53 -16.32 3.23
CA CYS A 214 -5.68 -15.34 4.28
C CYS A 214 -4.71 -15.71 5.41
N SER A 215 -3.60 -15.00 5.54
CA SER A 215 -2.56 -15.35 6.51
C SER A 215 -1.71 -14.13 6.89
N ASN A 216 -1.01 -14.23 8.01
CA ASN A 216 -0.13 -13.16 8.49
C ASN A 216 1.24 -13.07 7.78
N HIS A 217 1.43 -13.82 6.71
CA HIS A 217 2.63 -13.76 5.87
C HIS A 217 2.26 -14.03 4.40
N PHE A 218 2.94 -13.37 3.47
CA PHE A 218 2.71 -13.59 2.04
C PHE A 218 3.37 -14.89 1.57
N LEU A 219 4.67 -15.10 1.86
CA LEU A 219 5.37 -16.37 1.68
C LEU A 219 5.72 -17.01 3.03
N GLU A 220 5.75 -18.34 3.07
CA GLU A 220 6.21 -19.09 4.25
C GLU A 220 7.69 -18.78 4.48
N ASN A 221 8.06 -18.38 5.69
CA ASN A 221 9.40 -18.16 6.24
C ASN A 221 9.79 -16.71 6.58
N GLU A 222 8.94 -15.73 6.47
CA GLU A 222 9.28 -14.38 6.90
C GLU A 222 8.37 -13.89 8.02
N GLY A 223 8.99 -13.71 9.14
CA GLY A 223 8.73 -12.84 10.29
C GLY A 223 7.28 -12.45 10.66
N ASN A 224 7.15 -12.28 11.93
CA ASN A 224 5.96 -11.85 12.65
C ASN A 224 5.48 -10.47 12.18
N TYR A 225 4.60 -10.43 11.17
CA TYR A 225 4.03 -9.20 10.67
C TYR A 225 2.66 -8.95 11.31
N SER A 226 2.42 -7.72 11.76
CA SER A 226 1.13 -7.21 12.22
C SER A 226 0.11 -7.03 11.07
N LYS A 227 0.25 -7.83 10.01
CA LYS A 227 -0.53 -7.74 8.78
C LYS A 227 -1.18 -9.05 8.41
N THR A 228 -2.38 -8.97 7.85
CA THR A 228 -3.05 -10.10 7.18
C THR A 228 -3.01 -9.88 5.67
N TRP A 229 -2.51 -10.87 4.95
CA TRP A 229 -2.44 -10.92 3.49
C TRP A 229 -3.62 -11.68 2.92
N TYR A 230 -4.15 -11.17 1.81
CA TYR A 230 -5.24 -11.76 1.04
C TYR A 230 -4.80 -11.99 -0.41
N VAL A 231 -5.16 -13.17 -0.92
CA VAL A 231 -4.98 -13.57 -2.32
C VAL A 231 -6.28 -14.17 -2.83
#